data_3a45237706db804e026eaa9ed3e4aa81
#
_entry.id   3a45237706db804e026eaa9ed3e4aa81
#
_cell.length_a   1.000
_cell.length_b   1.000
_cell.length_c   1.000
_cell.angle_alpha   90.00
_cell.angle_beta   90.00
_cell.angle_gamma   90.00
#
_symmetry.space_group_name_H-M   'P 1'
#
loop_
_entity.id
_entity.type
_entity.pdbx_description
1 polymer ?
#
loop_
_entity_poly.entity_id
_entity_poly.type
_entity_poly.pdbx_seq_one_letter_code
_entity_poly.pdbx_strand_id
1 'polypeptide(L)'
;MSVDNRLKKIAGMIRVGSTVADIGTDHAYLPVFLVRNKIAVKAFACDVSDGPLENARATVESSGVDNIIIRKGDGLSAVAPDEADTFVIAGMGGDLIARILEAAPWVKDARYELILQPMTAVEDLREYLCNNGFQIVTERAVKAQGRVYTVMKAVFTGENTLCDPLFYFVGKLGESLEADELEYITRKRRIIAKLADDIKSVESKREKYAVLCEALLGIDRLIGNRNGN
;
A
#
# COMPACT_ATOMS: atom_id res chain seq x y z
N MET A 1 -0.64 -22.37 -9.57
CA MET A 1 -1.43 -21.16 -9.26
C MET A 1 -0.61 -19.95 -9.65
N SER A 2 -1.12 -19.09 -10.54
CA SER A 2 -0.42 -17.88 -10.99
C SER A 2 -0.92 -16.69 -10.18
N VAL A 3 -0.03 -16.03 -9.43
CA VAL A 3 -0.31 -14.76 -8.74
C VAL A 3 -0.07 -13.62 -9.72
N ASP A 4 -0.91 -12.60 -9.69
CA ASP A 4 -0.74 -11.42 -10.53
C ASP A 4 0.50 -10.59 -10.14
N ASN A 5 0.88 -9.63 -10.98
CA ASN A 5 2.05 -8.80 -10.74
C ASN A 5 1.93 -7.95 -9.47
N ARG A 6 0.71 -7.54 -9.09
CA ARG A 6 0.44 -6.78 -7.88
C ARG A 6 0.80 -7.61 -6.63
N LEU A 7 0.31 -8.83 -6.54
CA LEU A 7 0.63 -9.74 -5.43
C LEU A 7 2.13 -10.12 -5.41
N LYS A 8 2.77 -10.28 -6.58
CA LYS A 8 4.22 -10.49 -6.66
C LYS A 8 5.00 -9.28 -6.14
N LYS A 9 4.57 -8.05 -6.44
CA LYS A 9 5.22 -6.84 -5.94
C LYS A 9 5.06 -6.73 -4.43
N ILE A 10 3.88 -7.04 -3.87
CA ILE A 10 3.64 -7.13 -2.42
C ILE A 10 4.59 -8.15 -1.79
N ALA A 11 4.64 -9.37 -2.33
CA ALA A 11 5.51 -10.43 -1.81
C ALA A 11 7.00 -10.04 -1.81
N GLY A 12 7.44 -9.30 -2.84
CA GLY A 12 8.81 -8.81 -2.94
C GLY A 12 9.20 -7.73 -1.92
N MET A 13 8.23 -7.15 -1.20
CA MET A 13 8.49 -6.20 -0.12
C MET A 13 8.51 -6.84 1.27
N ILE A 14 8.08 -8.10 1.38
CA ILE A 14 8.01 -8.83 2.64
C ILE A 14 9.38 -9.41 2.96
N ARG A 15 9.81 -9.24 4.21
CA ARG A 15 11.06 -9.82 4.71
C ARG A 15 10.98 -11.35 4.75
N VAL A 16 11.99 -12.01 4.21
CA VAL A 16 12.06 -13.47 4.24
C VAL A 16 12.15 -13.96 5.69
N GLY A 17 11.37 -14.99 6.01
CA GLY A 17 11.28 -15.56 7.35
C GLY A 17 10.22 -14.92 8.25
N SER A 18 9.42 -13.97 7.73
CA SER A 18 8.34 -13.32 8.47
C SER A 18 7.18 -14.25 8.75
N THR A 19 6.41 -13.93 9.81
CA THR A 19 5.04 -14.40 10.00
C THR A 19 4.09 -13.29 9.50
N VAL A 20 3.29 -13.60 8.50
CA VAL A 20 2.50 -12.62 7.75
C VAL A 20 1.01 -12.75 8.07
N ALA A 21 0.33 -11.64 8.31
CA ALA A 21 -1.13 -11.58 8.32
C ALA A 21 -1.63 -10.82 7.09
N ASP A 22 -2.40 -11.49 6.24
CA ASP A 22 -3.07 -10.94 5.06
C ASP A 22 -4.51 -10.57 5.43
N ILE A 23 -4.76 -9.27 5.53
CA ILE A 23 -6.03 -8.69 5.99
C ILE A 23 -6.91 -8.36 4.78
N GLY A 24 -8.10 -8.98 4.71
CA GLY A 24 -8.97 -8.94 3.54
C GLY A 24 -8.53 -9.92 2.46
N THR A 25 -8.27 -11.15 2.87
CA THR A 25 -7.74 -12.22 2.01
C THR A 25 -8.82 -12.88 1.17
N ASP A 26 -9.31 -12.34 0.14
CA ASP A 26 -10.42 -12.89 -0.66
C ASP A 26 -10.26 -14.41 -0.96
N HIS A 27 -9.11 -14.88 -1.42
CA HIS A 27 -8.85 -16.27 -1.82
C HIS A 27 -7.58 -16.89 -1.22
N ALA A 28 -6.93 -16.28 -0.26
CA ALA A 28 -5.64 -16.70 0.29
C ALA A 28 -4.51 -16.91 -0.74
N TYR A 29 -4.59 -16.27 -1.92
CA TYR A 29 -3.56 -16.41 -2.96
C TYR A 29 -2.21 -15.90 -2.52
N LEU A 30 -2.16 -14.77 -1.80
CA LEU A 30 -0.92 -14.22 -1.28
C LEU A 30 -0.35 -15.10 -0.15
N PRO A 31 -1.10 -15.50 0.90
CA PRO A 31 -0.63 -16.44 1.92
C PRO A 31 -0.03 -17.71 1.33
N VAL A 32 -0.73 -18.37 0.41
CA VAL A 32 -0.24 -19.60 -0.25
C VAL A 32 1.03 -19.33 -1.03
N PHE A 33 1.12 -18.23 -1.77
CA PHE A 33 2.32 -17.86 -2.52
C PHE A 33 3.51 -17.63 -1.59
N LEU A 34 3.33 -16.91 -0.49
CA LEU A 34 4.38 -16.56 0.46
C LEU A 34 4.97 -17.80 1.14
N VAL A 35 4.12 -18.70 1.66
CA VAL A 35 4.58 -19.90 2.36
C VAL A 35 5.20 -20.89 1.39
N ARG A 36 4.60 -21.12 0.22
CA ARG A 36 5.15 -22.01 -0.82
C ARG A 36 6.53 -21.59 -1.30
N ASN A 37 6.78 -20.28 -1.43
CA ASN A 37 8.07 -19.76 -1.86
C ASN A 37 9.03 -19.48 -0.69
N LYS A 38 8.70 -19.94 0.53
CA LYS A 38 9.53 -19.76 1.75
C LYS A 38 9.85 -18.29 2.07
N ILE A 39 8.99 -17.37 1.63
CA ILE A 39 9.06 -15.96 2.01
C ILE A 39 8.51 -15.80 3.43
N ALA A 40 7.35 -16.39 3.71
CA ALA A 40 6.79 -16.46 5.05
C ALA A 40 6.97 -17.87 5.64
N VAL A 41 7.27 -17.96 6.94
CA VAL A 41 7.32 -19.23 7.68
C VAL A 41 5.92 -19.67 8.09
N LYS A 42 5.00 -18.70 8.24
CA LYS A 42 3.60 -18.88 8.62
C LYS A 42 2.79 -17.72 8.07
N ALA A 43 1.53 -17.97 7.71
CA ALA A 43 0.63 -16.91 7.30
C ALA A 43 -0.76 -17.05 7.93
N PHE A 44 -1.38 -15.90 8.21
CA PHE A 44 -2.79 -15.78 8.55
C PHE A 44 -3.53 -15.22 7.34
N ALA A 45 -4.61 -15.87 6.95
CA ALA A 45 -5.51 -15.44 5.90
C ALA A 45 -6.81 -14.96 6.57
N CYS A 46 -7.01 -13.64 6.63
CA CYS A 46 -8.05 -13.02 7.45
C CYS A 46 -9.07 -12.29 6.58
N ASP A 47 -10.35 -12.47 6.86
CA ASP A 47 -11.44 -11.70 6.27
C ASP A 47 -12.61 -11.56 7.25
N VAL A 48 -13.44 -10.56 7.06
CA VAL A 48 -14.64 -10.32 7.86
C VAL A 48 -15.81 -11.20 7.39
N SER A 49 -15.79 -11.62 6.13
CA SER A 49 -16.90 -12.30 5.43
C SER A 49 -16.67 -13.80 5.27
N ASP A 50 -17.73 -14.60 5.39
CA ASP A 50 -17.63 -16.06 5.29
C ASP A 50 -17.31 -16.54 3.86
N GLY A 51 -17.86 -15.91 2.82
CA GLY A 51 -17.61 -16.29 1.43
C GLY A 51 -16.13 -16.25 1.02
N PRO A 52 -15.42 -15.12 1.21
CA PRO A 52 -13.98 -15.05 1.04
C PRO A 52 -13.20 -16.12 1.84
N LEU A 53 -13.60 -16.38 3.09
CA LEU A 53 -12.96 -17.41 3.91
C LEU A 53 -13.20 -18.83 3.41
N GLU A 54 -14.36 -19.14 2.84
CA GLU A 54 -14.62 -20.42 2.18
C GLU A 54 -13.74 -20.61 0.95
N ASN A 55 -13.62 -19.57 0.11
CA ASN A 55 -12.70 -19.57 -1.02
C ASN A 55 -11.23 -19.76 -0.57
N ALA A 56 -10.84 -19.08 0.52
CA ALA A 56 -9.52 -19.21 1.11
C ALA A 56 -9.24 -20.64 1.58
N ARG A 57 -10.20 -21.30 2.27
CA ARG A 57 -10.08 -22.71 2.69
C ARG A 57 -9.86 -23.62 1.51
N ALA A 58 -10.72 -23.53 0.49
CA ALA A 58 -10.59 -24.36 -0.72
C ALA A 58 -9.23 -24.15 -1.41
N THR A 59 -8.72 -22.91 -1.46
CA THR A 59 -7.41 -22.60 -2.04
C THR A 59 -6.27 -23.19 -1.21
N VAL A 60 -6.30 -23.07 0.10
CA VAL A 60 -5.27 -23.60 1.01
C VAL A 60 -5.24 -25.13 0.93
N GLU A 61 -6.40 -25.79 1.04
CA GLU A 61 -6.53 -27.25 0.93
C GLU A 61 -5.99 -27.77 -0.41
N SER A 62 -6.42 -27.19 -1.53
CA SER A 62 -5.97 -27.59 -2.87
C SER A 62 -4.49 -27.30 -3.12
N SER A 63 -3.92 -26.37 -2.36
CA SER A 63 -2.52 -25.98 -2.51
C SER A 63 -1.54 -27.02 -1.94
N GLY A 64 -1.94 -27.82 -0.95
CA GLY A 64 -1.06 -28.71 -0.21
C GLY A 64 0.04 -27.97 0.60
N VAL A 65 -0.19 -26.71 0.93
CA VAL A 65 0.73 -25.89 1.73
C VAL A 65 0.24 -25.85 3.17
N ASP A 66 1.13 -26.22 4.10
CA ASP A 66 0.90 -26.11 5.54
C ASP A 66 1.22 -24.71 6.07
N ASN A 67 0.99 -24.48 7.38
CA ASN A 67 1.32 -23.23 8.08
C ASN A 67 0.50 -22.00 7.61
N ILE A 68 -0.72 -22.21 7.09
CA ILE A 68 -1.68 -21.12 6.80
C ILE A 68 -2.89 -21.30 7.72
N ILE A 69 -3.17 -20.26 8.51
CA ILE A 69 -4.31 -20.23 9.43
C ILE A 69 -5.36 -19.26 8.88
N ILE A 70 -6.58 -19.76 8.70
CA ILE A 70 -7.70 -18.95 8.23
C ILE A 70 -8.46 -18.43 9.44
N ARG A 71 -8.73 -17.12 9.45
CA ARG A 71 -9.43 -16.45 10.55
C ARG A 71 -10.51 -15.50 10.08
N LYS A 72 -11.63 -15.51 10.79
CA LYS A 72 -12.67 -14.50 10.65
C LYS A 72 -12.43 -13.37 11.64
N GLY A 73 -12.44 -12.13 11.15
CA GLY A 73 -12.33 -10.94 11.99
C GLY A 73 -12.34 -9.66 11.16
N ASP A 74 -12.65 -8.55 11.81
CA ASP A 74 -12.68 -7.24 11.16
C ASP A 74 -11.31 -6.58 11.25
N GLY A 75 -10.68 -6.37 10.09
CA GLY A 75 -9.37 -5.76 9.98
C GLY A 75 -8.32 -6.50 10.84
N LEU A 76 -7.52 -5.74 11.58
CA LEU A 76 -6.43 -6.25 12.41
C LEU A 76 -6.92 -6.97 13.69
N SER A 77 -8.21 -6.89 14.04
CA SER A 77 -8.75 -7.64 15.18
C SER A 77 -8.74 -9.16 14.99
N ALA A 78 -8.54 -9.61 13.75
CA ALA A 78 -8.43 -11.03 13.42
C ALA A 78 -7.14 -11.68 13.96
N VAL A 79 -6.13 -10.89 14.33
CA VAL A 79 -4.80 -11.38 14.75
C VAL A 79 -4.37 -10.70 16.04
N ALA A 80 -3.87 -11.46 17.00
CA ALA A 80 -3.32 -10.87 18.22
C ALA A 80 -1.94 -10.21 17.93
N PRO A 81 -1.53 -9.19 18.72
CA PRO A 81 -0.31 -8.44 18.48
C PRO A 81 0.96 -9.29 18.28
N ASP A 82 1.12 -10.37 19.05
CA ASP A 82 2.35 -11.18 19.01
C ASP A 82 2.30 -12.35 18.01
N GLU A 83 1.23 -12.46 17.21
CA GLU A 83 1.05 -13.59 16.30
C GLU A 83 1.69 -13.38 14.93
N ALA A 84 1.92 -12.14 14.50
CA ALA A 84 2.56 -11.80 13.24
C ALA A 84 3.48 -10.59 13.40
N ASP A 85 4.48 -10.49 12.53
CA ASP A 85 5.43 -9.38 12.47
C ASP A 85 5.23 -8.50 11.22
N THR A 86 4.49 -9.00 10.23
CA THR A 86 4.22 -8.31 8.97
C THR A 86 2.73 -8.36 8.65
N PHE A 87 2.13 -7.22 8.44
CA PHE A 87 0.71 -7.09 8.11
C PHE A 87 0.54 -6.56 6.70
N VAL A 88 -0.17 -7.32 5.87
CA VAL A 88 -0.53 -6.92 4.51
C VAL A 88 -1.98 -6.47 4.51
N ILE A 89 -2.26 -5.25 4.02
CA ILE A 89 -3.60 -4.71 3.81
C ILE A 89 -3.66 -4.24 2.37
N ALA A 90 -4.23 -5.06 1.49
CA ALA A 90 -4.16 -4.85 0.05
C ALA A 90 -5.54 -4.93 -0.63
N GLY A 91 -5.71 -4.20 -1.73
CA GLY A 91 -6.96 -4.23 -2.51
C GLY A 91 -8.10 -3.41 -1.92
N MET A 92 -7.81 -2.51 -0.98
CA MET A 92 -8.79 -1.69 -0.27
C MET A 92 -8.61 -0.19 -0.61
N GLY A 93 -9.61 0.64 -0.32
CA GLY A 93 -9.45 2.09 -0.37
C GLY A 93 -8.49 2.59 0.72
N GLY A 94 -7.72 3.64 0.44
CA GLY A 94 -6.79 4.22 1.41
C GLY A 94 -7.47 4.65 2.72
N ASP A 95 -8.68 5.21 2.63
CA ASP A 95 -9.49 5.56 3.80
C ASP A 95 -9.86 4.36 4.67
N LEU A 96 -10.13 3.20 4.04
CA LEU A 96 -10.41 1.98 4.77
C LEU A 96 -9.15 1.43 5.44
N ILE A 97 -8.01 1.46 4.75
CA ILE A 97 -6.72 1.07 5.31
C ILE A 97 -6.40 1.94 6.53
N ALA A 98 -6.54 3.26 6.42
CA ALA A 98 -6.31 4.19 7.54
C ALA A 98 -7.19 3.86 8.75
N ARG A 99 -8.49 3.61 8.54
CA ARG A 99 -9.41 3.21 9.62
C ARG A 99 -9.05 1.88 10.27
N ILE A 100 -8.58 0.90 9.49
CA ILE A 100 -8.11 -0.39 10.02
C ILE A 100 -6.89 -0.19 10.93
N LEU A 101 -5.95 0.67 10.54
CA LEU A 101 -4.78 1.01 11.35
C LEU A 101 -5.17 1.80 12.60
N GLU A 102 -6.10 2.74 12.49
CA GLU A 102 -6.60 3.53 13.61
C GLU A 102 -7.32 2.68 14.67
N ALA A 103 -8.08 1.67 14.23
CA ALA A 103 -8.77 0.73 15.10
C ALA A 103 -7.83 -0.24 15.87
N ALA A 104 -6.55 -0.30 15.49
CA ALA A 104 -5.55 -1.18 16.09
C ALA A 104 -4.32 -0.38 16.57
N PRO A 105 -4.43 0.41 17.66
CA PRO A 105 -3.33 1.27 18.13
C PRO A 105 -2.03 0.51 18.43
N TRP A 106 -2.11 -0.79 18.71
CA TRP A 106 -0.96 -1.66 18.99
C TRP A 106 -0.02 -1.83 17.78
N VAL A 107 -0.47 -1.57 16.54
CA VAL A 107 0.43 -1.59 15.35
C VAL A 107 1.42 -0.42 15.34
N LYS A 108 1.23 0.57 16.22
CA LYS A 108 2.16 1.68 16.45
C LYS A 108 3.35 1.19 17.29
N ASP A 109 4.10 0.24 16.72
CA ASP A 109 5.28 -0.37 17.32
C ASP A 109 6.29 -0.67 16.19
N ALA A 110 7.55 -0.30 16.40
CA ALA A 110 8.63 -0.43 15.40
C ALA A 110 8.96 -1.88 15.01
N ARG A 111 8.49 -2.87 15.77
CA ARG A 111 8.66 -4.30 15.46
C ARG A 111 7.85 -4.78 14.26
N TYR A 112 6.80 -4.02 13.86
CA TYR A 112 5.90 -4.41 12.79
C TYR A 112 6.24 -3.77 11.47
N GLU A 113 6.07 -4.54 10.40
CA GLU A 113 6.12 -4.06 9.02
C GLU A 113 4.70 -4.05 8.43
N LEU A 114 4.30 -2.93 7.85
CA LEU A 114 3.04 -2.78 7.14
C LEU A 114 3.31 -2.77 5.64
N ILE A 115 2.65 -3.66 4.89
CA ILE A 115 2.66 -3.67 3.43
C ILE A 115 1.26 -3.27 2.97
N LEU A 116 1.13 -2.06 2.45
CA LEU A 116 -0.14 -1.43 2.14
C LEU A 116 -0.30 -1.26 0.64
N GLN A 117 -1.45 -1.67 0.11
CA GLN A 117 -1.76 -1.48 -1.31
C GLN A 117 -3.14 -0.85 -1.47
N PRO A 118 -3.21 0.49 -1.50
CA PRO A 118 -4.45 1.21 -1.72
C PRO A 118 -4.90 1.12 -3.17
N MET A 119 -6.24 0.95 -3.39
CA MET A 119 -6.87 1.00 -4.72
C MET A 119 -7.32 2.42 -5.08
N THR A 120 -7.65 3.22 -4.07
CA THR A 120 -8.12 4.61 -4.15
C THR A 120 -7.60 5.39 -2.96
N ALA A 121 -7.76 6.72 -2.93
CA ALA A 121 -7.34 7.58 -1.80
C ALA A 121 -5.90 7.33 -1.35
N VAL A 122 -4.99 7.21 -2.33
CA VAL A 122 -3.57 6.89 -2.10
C VAL A 122 -2.88 8.04 -1.37
N GLU A 123 -3.22 9.26 -1.75
CA GLU A 123 -2.70 10.50 -1.20
C GLU A 123 -3.10 10.65 0.28
N ASP A 124 -4.35 10.42 0.57
CA ASP A 124 -4.90 10.54 1.93
C ASP A 124 -4.29 9.49 2.87
N LEU A 125 -3.99 8.29 2.33
CA LEU A 125 -3.27 7.27 3.10
C LEU A 125 -1.82 7.69 3.40
N ARG A 126 -1.10 8.31 2.44
CA ARG A 126 0.24 8.84 2.71
C ARG A 126 0.22 9.90 3.80
N GLU A 127 -0.72 10.84 3.69
CA GLU A 127 -0.90 11.90 4.69
C GLU A 127 -1.24 11.31 6.08
N TYR A 128 -2.16 10.34 6.13
CA TYR A 128 -2.48 9.64 7.37
C TYR A 128 -1.23 9.01 7.99
N LEU A 129 -0.43 8.29 7.22
CA LEU A 129 0.78 7.63 7.72
C LEU A 129 1.79 8.65 8.27
N CYS A 130 2.06 9.74 7.53
CA CYS A 130 2.95 10.80 7.96
C CYS A 130 2.50 11.46 9.28
N ASN A 131 1.19 11.73 9.41
CA ASN A 131 0.63 12.41 10.57
C ASN A 131 0.44 11.51 11.79
N ASN A 132 0.58 10.19 11.62
CA ASN A 132 0.38 9.21 12.70
C ASN A 132 1.65 8.46 13.10
N GLY A 133 2.83 9.01 12.82
CA GLY A 133 4.11 8.47 13.25
C GLY A 133 4.58 7.26 12.44
N PHE A 134 4.01 7.00 11.27
CA PHE A 134 4.49 5.98 10.36
C PHE A 134 5.40 6.58 9.29
N GLN A 135 6.51 5.92 9.02
CA GLN A 135 7.41 6.25 7.92
C GLN A 135 7.20 5.28 6.75
N ILE A 136 6.92 5.80 5.57
CA ILE A 136 6.96 5.00 4.33
C ILE A 136 8.43 4.77 3.98
N VAL A 137 8.93 3.56 4.18
CA VAL A 137 10.33 3.19 3.92
C VAL A 137 10.60 2.93 2.45
N THR A 138 9.62 2.29 1.78
CA THR A 138 9.72 1.95 0.36
C THR A 138 8.34 2.07 -0.27
N GLU A 139 8.29 2.59 -1.48
CA GLU A 139 7.08 2.58 -2.31
C GLU A 139 7.46 2.23 -3.74
N ARG A 140 6.65 1.40 -4.40
CA ARG A 140 6.85 0.97 -5.78
C ARG A 140 5.53 0.97 -6.53
N ALA A 141 5.60 1.30 -7.80
CA ALA A 141 4.48 1.12 -8.70
C ALA A 141 4.50 -0.28 -9.33
N VAL A 142 3.32 -0.76 -9.72
CA VAL A 142 3.15 -2.02 -10.41
C VAL A 142 1.96 -1.96 -11.36
N LYS A 143 2.19 -2.37 -12.60
CA LYS A 143 1.13 -2.51 -13.59
C LYS A 143 0.48 -3.88 -13.49
N ALA A 144 -0.83 -3.89 -13.26
CA ALA A 144 -1.66 -5.09 -13.21
C ALA A 144 -3.04 -4.80 -13.80
N GLN A 145 -3.58 -5.72 -14.58
CA GLN A 145 -4.92 -5.63 -15.16
C GLN A 145 -5.20 -4.28 -15.88
N GLY A 146 -4.21 -3.77 -16.62
CA GLY A 146 -4.31 -2.52 -17.38
C GLY A 146 -4.29 -1.23 -16.54
N ARG A 147 -4.05 -1.32 -15.23
CA ARG A 147 -3.93 -0.19 -14.31
C ARG A 147 -2.56 -0.20 -13.62
N VAL A 148 -2.12 0.97 -13.17
CA VAL A 148 -0.92 1.10 -12.34
C VAL A 148 -1.34 1.39 -10.91
N TYR A 149 -0.86 0.57 -10.01
CA TYR A 149 -1.10 0.65 -8.56
C TYR A 149 0.20 0.98 -7.83
N THR A 150 0.09 1.41 -6.58
CA THR A 150 1.25 1.56 -5.69
C THR A 150 1.20 0.52 -4.59
N VAL A 151 2.36 0.08 -4.14
CA VAL A 151 2.56 -0.74 -2.94
C VAL A 151 3.54 -0.02 -2.05
N MET A 152 3.17 0.16 -0.80
CA MET A 152 3.96 0.86 0.22
C MET A 152 4.39 -0.11 1.30
N LYS A 153 5.64 0.01 1.75
CA LYS A 153 6.12 -0.56 3.01
C LYS A 153 6.25 0.56 4.02
N ALA A 154 5.58 0.45 5.15
CA ALA A 154 5.63 1.43 6.22
C ALA A 154 6.02 0.76 7.55
N VAL A 155 6.68 1.53 8.41
CA VAL A 155 7.05 1.15 9.78
C VAL A 155 6.68 2.29 10.73
N PHE A 156 6.38 1.96 11.98
CA PHE A 156 6.14 2.99 13.00
C PHE A 156 7.47 3.49 13.55
N THR A 157 7.66 4.81 13.57
CA THR A 157 8.82 5.49 14.16
C THR A 157 8.45 6.35 15.36
N GLY A 158 7.17 6.65 15.52
CA GLY A 158 6.67 7.60 16.51
C GLY A 158 6.85 9.07 16.11
N GLU A 159 7.54 9.35 15.01
CA GLU A 159 7.80 10.70 14.52
C GLU A 159 6.85 11.04 13.36
N ASN A 160 6.14 12.16 13.49
CA ASN A 160 5.37 12.70 12.38
C ASN A 160 6.33 13.29 11.35
N THR A 161 6.08 13.00 10.07
CA THR A 161 6.86 13.53 8.96
C THR A 161 6.05 14.53 8.16
N LEU A 162 6.73 15.54 7.59
CA LEU A 162 6.06 16.49 6.71
C LEU A 162 5.66 15.79 5.41
N CYS A 163 4.36 15.81 5.14
CA CYS A 163 3.82 15.38 3.86
C CYS A 163 3.70 16.60 2.93
N ASP A 164 4.83 16.98 2.31
CA ASP A 164 4.83 18.07 1.35
C ASP A 164 4.00 17.75 0.10
N PRO A 165 3.64 18.75 -0.72
CA PRO A 165 2.77 18.54 -1.89
C PRO A 165 3.30 17.49 -2.87
N LEU A 166 4.61 17.40 -3.07
CA LEU A 166 5.18 16.40 -3.96
C LEU A 166 5.05 15.00 -3.36
N PHE A 167 5.40 14.83 -2.08
CA PHE A 167 5.29 13.55 -1.38
C PHE A 167 3.84 13.08 -1.28
N TYR A 168 2.90 13.99 -1.01
CA TYR A 168 1.46 13.68 -0.99
C TYR A 168 1.01 12.99 -2.28
N PHE A 169 1.39 13.52 -3.46
CA PHE A 169 0.94 12.98 -4.75
C PHE A 169 1.80 11.83 -5.29
N VAL A 170 3.09 11.81 -5.00
CA VAL A 170 4.07 10.91 -5.63
C VAL A 170 4.67 9.91 -4.63
N GLY A 171 4.75 10.26 -3.34
CA GLY A 171 5.39 9.45 -2.31
C GLY A 171 6.87 9.20 -2.65
N LYS A 172 7.33 7.98 -2.42
CA LYS A 172 8.71 7.54 -2.72
C LYS A 172 8.91 6.97 -4.13
N LEU A 173 7.91 7.07 -5.01
CA LEU A 173 8.02 6.55 -6.37
C LEU A 173 9.07 7.29 -7.22
N GLY A 174 9.43 8.53 -6.84
CA GLY A 174 10.45 9.32 -7.51
C GLY A 174 11.90 8.83 -7.31
N GLU A 175 12.14 7.92 -6.38
CA GLU A 175 13.51 7.50 -6.03
C GLU A 175 14.15 6.58 -7.06
N SER A 176 13.38 5.71 -7.75
CA SER A 176 13.91 4.76 -8.75
C SER A 176 13.49 5.05 -10.18
N LEU A 177 12.34 5.68 -10.39
CA LEU A 177 11.76 6.02 -11.70
C LEU A 177 11.76 4.84 -12.71
N GLU A 178 11.39 3.64 -12.24
CA GLU A 178 11.13 2.50 -13.12
C GLU A 178 9.95 2.79 -14.06
N ALA A 179 9.76 1.97 -15.09
CA ALA A 179 8.75 2.22 -16.13
C ALA A 179 7.32 2.39 -15.55
N ASP A 180 6.92 1.53 -14.62
CA ASP A 180 5.59 1.60 -13.99
C ASP A 180 5.46 2.84 -13.09
N GLU A 181 6.54 3.25 -12.41
CA GLU A 181 6.58 4.47 -11.59
C GLU A 181 6.46 5.72 -12.45
N LEU A 182 7.18 5.77 -13.58
CA LEU A 182 7.08 6.88 -14.52
C LEU A 182 5.67 6.98 -15.13
N GLU A 183 5.05 5.83 -15.47
CA GLU A 183 3.65 5.80 -15.96
C GLU A 183 2.70 6.35 -14.88
N TYR A 184 2.85 5.93 -13.62
CA TYR A 184 2.04 6.44 -12.51
C TYR A 184 2.22 7.95 -12.32
N ILE A 185 3.45 8.44 -12.22
CA ILE A 185 3.78 9.84 -11.98
C ILE A 185 3.28 10.72 -13.13
N THR A 186 3.48 10.27 -14.38
CA THR A 186 3.01 11.00 -15.57
C THR A 186 1.48 11.10 -15.60
N ARG A 187 0.78 10.01 -15.24
CA ARG A 187 -0.68 10.02 -15.12
C ARG A 187 -1.14 10.97 -14.00
N LYS A 188 -0.46 10.93 -12.85
CA LYS A 188 -0.75 11.79 -11.71
C LYS A 188 -0.55 13.26 -12.07
N ARG A 189 0.54 13.60 -12.75
CA ARG A 189 0.80 14.93 -13.28
C ARG A 189 -0.37 15.47 -14.12
N ARG A 190 -0.90 14.67 -15.05
CA ARG A 190 -2.03 15.07 -15.91
C ARG A 190 -3.29 15.37 -15.08
N ILE A 191 -3.56 14.53 -14.07
CA ILE A 191 -4.71 14.73 -13.17
C ILE A 191 -4.55 16.04 -12.39
N ILE A 192 -3.38 16.28 -11.79
CA ILE A 192 -3.09 17.48 -11.00
C ILE A 192 -3.18 18.73 -11.89
N ALA A 193 -2.61 18.70 -13.11
CA ALA A 193 -2.66 19.82 -14.04
C ALA A 193 -4.11 20.19 -14.41
N LYS A 194 -4.95 19.18 -14.67
CA LYS A 194 -6.37 19.43 -14.92
C LYS A 194 -7.08 20.04 -13.71
N LEU A 195 -6.86 19.49 -12.52
CA LEU A 195 -7.45 20.01 -11.29
C LEU A 195 -7.00 21.47 -11.01
N ALA A 196 -5.74 21.79 -11.26
CA ALA A 196 -5.23 23.15 -11.11
C ALA A 196 -5.89 24.10 -12.12
N ASP A 197 -6.03 23.70 -13.38
CA ASP A 197 -6.70 24.51 -14.41
C ASP A 197 -8.17 24.76 -14.09
N ASP A 198 -8.89 23.76 -13.58
CA ASP A 198 -10.30 23.85 -13.20
C ASP A 198 -10.54 24.83 -12.02
N ILE A 199 -9.53 25.10 -11.18
CA ILE A 199 -9.71 25.95 -9.98
C ILE A 199 -8.90 27.25 -10.00
N LYS A 200 -8.06 27.50 -11.00
CA LYS A 200 -7.11 28.65 -11.05
C LYS A 200 -7.76 30.03 -10.88
N SER A 201 -9.02 30.20 -11.30
CA SER A 201 -9.76 31.47 -11.21
C SER A 201 -10.75 31.52 -10.02
N VAL A 202 -10.77 30.49 -9.16
CA VAL A 202 -11.67 30.41 -8.03
C VAL A 202 -10.96 30.91 -6.77
N GLU A 203 -11.28 32.14 -6.31
CA GLU A 203 -10.61 32.81 -5.18
C GLU A 203 -10.63 31.94 -3.90
N SER A 204 -11.77 31.33 -3.57
CA SER A 204 -11.90 30.45 -2.40
C SER A 204 -11.03 29.18 -2.43
N LYS A 205 -10.39 28.89 -3.56
CA LYS A 205 -9.51 27.71 -3.75
C LYS A 205 -8.04 28.09 -3.99
N ARG A 206 -7.65 29.31 -3.71
CA ARG A 206 -6.30 29.84 -3.97
C ARG A 206 -5.20 29.02 -3.29
N GLU A 207 -5.41 28.65 -2.04
CA GLU A 207 -4.45 27.80 -1.30
C GLU A 207 -4.29 26.42 -1.96
N LYS A 208 -5.41 25.78 -2.28
CA LYS A 208 -5.40 24.50 -2.99
C LYS A 208 -4.71 24.59 -4.35
N TYR A 209 -4.94 25.69 -5.08
CA TYR A 209 -4.25 25.93 -6.35
C TYR A 209 -2.73 26.03 -6.18
N ALA A 210 -2.26 26.75 -5.13
CA ALA A 210 -0.83 26.85 -4.84
C ALA A 210 -0.18 25.48 -4.55
N VAL A 211 -0.84 24.64 -3.74
CA VAL A 211 -0.40 23.26 -3.45
C VAL A 211 -0.29 22.43 -4.73
N LEU A 212 -1.27 22.51 -5.64
CA LEU A 212 -1.24 21.78 -6.91
C LEU A 212 -0.11 22.27 -7.82
N CYS A 213 0.14 23.58 -7.88
CA CYS A 213 1.25 24.16 -8.64
C CYS A 213 2.61 23.72 -8.09
N GLU A 214 2.79 23.70 -6.77
CA GLU A 214 4.01 23.22 -6.13
C GLU A 214 4.27 21.75 -6.45
N ALA A 215 3.26 20.90 -6.34
CA ALA A 215 3.35 19.50 -6.73
C ALA A 215 3.73 19.31 -8.21
N LEU A 216 3.13 20.09 -9.12
CA LEU A 216 3.47 20.04 -10.55
C LEU A 216 4.93 20.41 -10.80
N LEU A 217 5.43 21.47 -10.17
CA LEU A 217 6.83 21.87 -10.29
C LEU A 217 7.78 20.78 -9.78
N GLY A 218 7.43 20.13 -8.67
CA GLY A 218 8.18 19.01 -8.12
C GLY A 218 8.20 17.81 -9.07
N ILE A 219 7.06 17.44 -9.63
CA ILE A 219 6.93 16.34 -10.60
C ILE A 219 7.73 16.65 -11.89
N ASP A 220 7.65 17.88 -12.39
CA ASP A 220 8.38 18.27 -13.60
C ASP A 220 9.90 18.20 -13.42
N ARG A 221 10.40 18.57 -12.24
CA ARG A 221 11.82 18.39 -11.89
C ARG A 221 12.20 16.89 -11.82
N LEU A 222 11.39 16.04 -11.20
CA LEU A 222 11.63 14.59 -11.15
C LEU A 222 11.74 13.97 -12.55
N ILE A 223 10.81 14.30 -13.45
CA ILE A 223 10.78 13.75 -14.80
C ILE A 223 11.91 14.39 -15.66
N GLY A 224 12.17 15.69 -15.51
CA GLY A 224 13.17 16.43 -16.26
C GLY A 224 14.60 15.97 -15.99
N ASN A 225 14.94 15.69 -14.74
CA ASN A 225 16.25 15.19 -14.34
C ASN A 225 16.62 13.85 -15.00
N ARG A 226 15.64 13.05 -15.42
CA ARG A 226 15.89 11.79 -16.15
C ARG A 226 16.29 12.00 -17.61
N ASN A 227 15.82 13.07 -18.25
CA ASN A 227 16.07 13.33 -19.68
C ASN A 227 17.42 14.04 -19.92
N GLY A 228 18.14 14.39 -18.86
CA GLY A 228 19.42 15.09 -18.88
C GLY A 228 20.65 14.21 -18.55
N ASN A 229 20.44 12.91 -18.30
CA ASN A 229 21.47 11.89 -18.14
C ASN A 229 21.30 10.87 -19.28
#